data_99696b0ac622cab0b722b7d2cab74cfd
#
_entry.id   99696b0ac622cab0b722b7d2cab74cfd
#
_cell.length_a   1.000
_cell.length_b   1.000
_cell.length_c   1.000
_cell.angle_alpha   90.00
_cell.angle_beta   90.00
_cell.angle_gamma   90.00
#
_symmetry.space_group_name_H-M   'P 1'
#
loop_
_entity.id
_entity.type
_entity.pdbx_description
1 polymer ?
#
loop_
_entity_poly.entity_id
_entity_poly.type
_entity_poly.pdbx_seq_one_letter_code
_entity_poly.pdbx_strand_id
1 'polypeptide(L)'
;MSVEFEKKVALVTGGARGIGLSIAEALVREGASVFICGRNPATLKLALGQLHAFRGESGAAGTVADVRRYEECRSVVQQAATRFGRLDILVNNAGVGIFKPVDQLTAEEWDATIQTNLSSVFYCCREAVPVMRQNGGGHIFNISSLLAIHGIAGGSAYCASKFGVNGLAEAMMQDVRYDGVRVSTVMPGSVATDFGGSAGNNRHESWKLSGEDIAQAVIDIYRYPSLALVSRIEIRPSQPPRKA
;
A
#
# COMPACT_ATOMS: atom_id res chain seq x y z
N MET A 1 -23.00 -12.89 -3.61
CA MET A 1 -22.01 -13.91 -3.18
C MET A 1 -20.86 -13.14 -2.56
N SER A 2 -20.52 -13.42 -1.29
CA SER A 2 -19.35 -12.83 -0.64
C SER A 2 -18.10 -13.27 -1.39
N VAL A 3 -17.24 -12.33 -1.75
CA VAL A 3 -15.95 -12.65 -2.36
C VAL A 3 -15.09 -13.34 -1.29
N GLU A 4 -14.77 -14.61 -1.52
CA GLU A 4 -13.92 -15.37 -0.61
C GLU A 4 -12.47 -14.96 -0.77
N PHE A 5 -11.82 -14.64 0.33
CA PHE A 5 -10.37 -14.39 0.40
C PHE A 5 -9.58 -15.70 0.51
N GLU A 6 -10.24 -16.79 0.83
CA GLU A 6 -9.60 -18.11 0.81
C GLU A 6 -9.01 -18.40 -0.58
N LYS A 7 -7.80 -18.93 -0.59
CA LYS A 7 -7.01 -19.18 -1.81
C LYS A 7 -6.57 -17.91 -2.57
N LYS A 8 -6.79 -16.71 -2.02
CA LYS A 8 -6.23 -15.48 -2.58
C LYS A 8 -4.86 -15.20 -1.99
N VAL A 9 -4.00 -14.64 -2.81
CA VAL A 9 -2.63 -14.26 -2.45
C VAL A 9 -2.48 -12.75 -2.58
N ALA A 10 -2.03 -12.13 -1.50
CA ALA A 10 -1.77 -10.70 -1.45
C ALA A 10 -0.28 -10.40 -1.25
N LEU A 11 0.24 -9.43 -1.97
CA LEU A 11 1.53 -8.80 -1.71
C LEU A 11 1.29 -7.40 -1.14
N VAL A 12 1.88 -7.10 0.03
CA VAL A 12 1.80 -5.77 0.65
C VAL A 12 3.21 -5.18 0.78
N THR A 13 3.51 -4.14 0.01
CA THR A 13 4.78 -3.42 0.16
C THR A 13 4.76 -2.51 1.38
N GLY A 14 5.87 -2.44 2.13
CA GLY A 14 5.88 -1.73 3.41
C GLY A 14 4.95 -2.36 4.46
N GLY A 15 4.70 -3.67 4.36
CA GLY A 15 3.76 -4.42 5.21
C GLY A 15 4.25 -4.73 6.63
N ALA A 16 5.43 -4.22 7.02
CA ALA A 16 6.03 -4.54 8.32
C ALA A 16 5.59 -3.58 9.45
N ARG A 17 4.83 -2.53 9.18
CA ARG A 17 4.33 -1.56 10.19
C ARG A 17 3.20 -0.69 9.64
N GLY A 18 2.53 0.02 10.55
CA GLY A 18 1.53 1.05 10.23
C GLY A 18 0.42 0.53 9.32
N ILE A 19 -0.05 1.35 8.38
CA ILE A 19 -1.15 1.01 7.47
C ILE A 19 -0.91 -0.33 6.76
N GLY A 20 0.32 -0.56 6.26
CA GLY A 20 0.65 -1.79 5.54
C GLY A 20 0.49 -3.05 6.39
N LEU A 21 0.89 -3.00 7.66
CA LEU A 21 0.72 -4.11 8.60
C LEU A 21 -0.78 -4.34 8.91
N SER A 22 -1.54 -3.28 9.20
CA SER A 22 -2.99 -3.40 9.44
C SER A 22 -3.72 -4.00 8.22
N ILE A 23 -3.34 -3.62 6.99
CA ILE A 23 -3.89 -4.23 5.77
C ILE A 23 -3.48 -5.72 5.68
N ALA A 24 -2.22 -6.05 5.94
CA ALA A 24 -1.74 -7.44 5.91
C ALA A 24 -2.49 -8.31 6.94
N GLU A 25 -2.68 -7.82 8.16
CA GLU A 25 -3.45 -8.51 9.21
C GLU A 25 -4.91 -8.72 8.79
N ALA A 26 -5.57 -7.68 8.26
CA ALA A 26 -6.95 -7.80 7.80
C ALA A 26 -7.09 -8.86 6.70
N LEU A 27 -6.19 -8.86 5.71
CA LEU A 27 -6.20 -9.85 4.63
C LEU A 27 -5.96 -11.28 5.14
N VAL A 28 -5.04 -11.48 6.10
CA VAL A 28 -4.81 -12.81 6.71
C VAL A 28 -6.03 -13.27 7.50
N ARG A 29 -6.66 -12.39 8.28
CA ARG A 29 -7.89 -12.70 9.03
C ARG A 29 -9.06 -13.10 8.12
N GLU A 30 -9.16 -12.47 6.96
CA GLU A 30 -10.17 -12.81 5.94
C GLU A 30 -9.85 -14.11 5.18
N GLY A 31 -8.69 -14.70 5.38
CA GLY A 31 -8.33 -16.00 4.80
C GLY A 31 -7.34 -15.94 3.65
N ALA A 32 -6.83 -14.76 3.26
CA ALA A 32 -5.79 -14.67 2.24
C ALA A 32 -4.44 -15.17 2.74
N SER A 33 -3.61 -15.66 1.83
CA SER A 33 -2.18 -15.80 2.06
C SER A 33 -1.48 -14.47 1.75
N VAL A 34 -0.62 -14.00 2.64
CA VAL A 34 -0.04 -12.66 2.53
C VAL A 34 1.48 -12.71 2.47
N PHE A 35 2.04 -12.04 1.49
CA PHE A 35 3.48 -11.79 1.40
C PHE A 35 3.75 -10.32 1.72
N ILE A 36 4.68 -10.05 2.63
CA ILE A 36 5.04 -8.68 3.00
C ILE A 36 6.51 -8.39 2.68
N CYS A 37 6.83 -7.13 2.41
CA CYS A 37 8.23 -6.70 2.35
C CYS A 37 8.47 -5.40 3.12
N GLY A 38 9.71 -5.21 3.54
CA GLY A 38 10.16 -4.01 4.24
C GLY A 38 11.68 -3.99 4.33
N ARG A 39 12.27 -2.82 4.62
CA ARG A 39 13.72 -2.64 4.63
C ARG A 39 14.41 -3.12 5.93
N ASN A 40 13.68 -3.14 7.02
CA ASN A 40 14.26 -3.47 8.32
C ASN A 40 13.93 -4.93 8.69
N PRO A 41 14.96 -5.81 8.81
CA PRO A 41 14.74 -7.23 9.10
C PRO A 41 14.10 -7.47 10.48
N ALA A 42 14.40 -6.65 11.48
CA ALA A 42 13.81 -6.81 12.82
C ALA A 42 12.32 -6.53 12.83
N THR A 43 11.88 -5.40 12.23
CA THR A 43 10.45 -5.09 12.12
C THR A 43 9.71 -6.08 11.24
N LEU A 44 10.34 -6.57 10.16
CA LEU A 44 9.77 -7.61 9.31
C LEU A 44 9.53 -8.92 10.09
N LYS A 45 10.52 -9.35 10.88
CA LYS A 45 10.39 -10.55 11.72
C LYS A 45 9.25 -10.43 12.73
N LEU A 46 9.11 -9.28 13.40
CA LEU A 46 8.03 -9.03 14.35
C LEU A 46 6.66 -9.07 13.64
N ALA A 47 6.53 -8.40 12.50
CA ALA A 47 5.30 -8.40 11.72
C ALA A 47 4.90 -9.81 11.26
N LEU A 48 5.85 -10.61 10.77
CA LEU A 48 5.58 -12.00 10.41
C LEU A 48 5.11 -12.81 11.61
N GLY A 49 5.71 -12.64 12.80
CA GLY A 49 5.23 -13.27 14.02
C GLY A 49 3.77 -12.93 14.36
N GLN A 50 3.37 -11.67 14.17
CA GLN A 50 1.98 -11.24 14.36
C GLN A 50 1.04 -11.89 13.32
N LEU A 51 1.42 -11.92 12.05
CA LEU A 51 0.62 -12.53 10.99
C LEU A 51 0.49 -14.05 11.17
N HIS A 52 1.55 -14.73 11.61
CA HIS A 52 1.55 -16.16 11.88
C HIS A 52 0.60 -16.54 13.04
N ALA A 53 0.34 -15.63 13.98
CA ALA A 53 -0.62 -15.87 15.06
C ALA A 53 -2.06 -16.10 14.55
N PHE A 54 -2.39 -15.63 13.35
CA PHE A 54 -3.73 -15.79 12.74
C PHE A 54 -3.87 -17.08 11.92
N ARG A 55 -2.86 -17.46 11.13
CA ARG A 55 -2.93 -18.60 10.19
C ARG A 55 -1.68 -19.48 10.11
N GLY A 56 -0.80 -19.39 11.09
CA GLY A 56 0.47 -20.11 11.06
C GLY A 56 1.42 -19.64 9.95
N GLU A 57 2.55 -20.32 9.81
CA GLU A 57 3.58 -19.98 8.81
C GLU A 57 3.15 -20.20 7.36
N SER A 58 2.10 -20.97 7.13
CA SER A 58 1.53 -21.16 5.78
C SER A 58 0.71 -19.97 5.31
N GLY A 59 0.21 -19.15 6.23
CA GLY A 59 -0.66 -18.01 5.92
C GLY A 59 0.08 -16.72 5.59
N ALA A 60 1.35 -16.58 5.99
CA ALA A 60 2.13 -15.38 5.73
C ALA A 60 3.60 -15.69 5.47
N ALA A 61 4.23 -14.89 4.61
CA ALA A 61 5.67 -14.92 4.34
C ALA A 61 6.17 -13.51 4.01
N GLY A 62 7.48 -13.32 3.91
CA GLY A 62 8.02 -12.01 3.57
C GLY A 62 9.51 -12.02 3.34
N THR A 63 10.01 -10.92 2.78
CA THR A 63 11.43 -10.73 2.49
C THR A 63 11.86 -9.31 2.78
N VAL A 64 13.15 -9.15 3.12
CA VAL A 64 13.75 -7.82 3.23
C VAL A 64 13.97 -7.28 1.83
N ALA A 65 13.46 -6.08 1.54
CA ALA A 65 13.63 -5.44 0.25
C ALA A 65 13.54 -3.91 0.34
N ASP A 66 14.33 -3.24 -0.51
CA ASP A 66 14.24 -1.80 -0.76
C ASP A 66 13.50 -1.56 -2.08
N VAL A 67 12.24 -1.19 -1.98
CA VAL A 67 11.37 -0.96 -3.14
C VAL A 67 11.83 0.18 -4.07
N ARG A 68 12.83 0.96 -3.68
CA ARG A 68 13.45 1.94 -4.57
C ARG A 68 14.23 1.28 -5.72
N ARG A 69 14.55 0.01 -5.58
CA ARG A 69 15.35 -0.76 -6.55
C ARG A 69 14.43 -1.67 -7.36
N TYR A 70 14.47 -1.50 -8.67
CA TYR A 70 13.62 -2.27 -9.58
C TYR A 70 13.79 -3.79 -9.41
N GLU A 71 15.04 -4.28 -9.36
CA GLU A 71 15.32 -5.71 -9.24
C GLU A 71 14.80 -6.30 -7.92
N GLU A 72 14.78 -5.50 -6.85
CA GLU A 72 14.22 -5.94 -5.58
C GLU A 72 12.68 -5.99 -5.64
N CYS A 73 12.02 -5.04 -6.29
CA CYS A 73 10.58 -5.10 -6.55
C CYS A 73 10.21 -6.33 -7.39
N ARG A 74 10.95 -6.58 -8.46
CA ARG A 74 10.80 -7.77 -9.31
C ARG A 74 10.93 -9.05 -8.48
N SER A 75 11.99 -9.16 -7.69
CA SER A 75 12.24 -10.31 -6.81
C SER A 75 11.11 -10.53 -5.81
N VAL A 76 10.59 -9.46 -5.17
CA VAL A 76 9.49 -9.53 -4.21
C VAL A 76 8.21 -10.08 -4.85
N VAL A 77 7.84 -9.59 -6.03
CA VAL A 77 6.66 -10.07 -6.77
C VAL A 77 6.83 -11.55 -7.15
N GLN A 78 8.00 -11.92 -7.65
CA GLN A 78 8.30 -13.31 -8.02
C GLN A 78 8.27 -14.25 -6.81
N GLN A 79 8.86 -13.83 -5.67
CA GLN A 79 8.84 -14.62 -4.43
C GLN A 79 7.41 -14.81 -3.91
N ALA A 80 6.57 -13.76 -3.92
CA ALA A 80 5.17 -13.86 -3.51
C ALA A 80 4.40 -14.86 -4.38
N ALA A 81 4.52 -14.74 -5.70
CA ALA A 81 3.87 -15.63 -6.66
C ALA A 81 4.36 -17.08 -6.54
N THR A 82 5.66 -17.29 -6.40
CA THR A 82 6.24 -18.63 -6.26
C THR A 82 5.85 -19.27 -4.93
N ARG A 83 5.89 -18.51 -3.83
CA ARG A 83 5.60 -19.04 -2.47
C ARG A 83 4.18 -19.56 -2.33
N PHE A 84 3.22 -18.93 -3.00
CA PHE A 84 1.80 -19.25 -2.85
C PHE A 84 1.12 -19.69 -4.17
N GLY A 85 1.88 -19.77 -5.27
CA GLY A 85 1.41 -20.28 -6.57
C GLY A 85 0.60 -19.28 -7.41
N ARG A 86 0.33 -18.08 -6.90
CA ARG A 86 -0.45 -17.03 -7.59
C ARG A 86 -0.22 -15.64 -6.97
N LEU A 87 -0.77 -14.61 -7.60
CA LEU A 87 -0.88 -13.25 -7.03
C LEU A 87 -2.22 -12.64 -7.44
N ASP A 88 -3.10 -12.39 -6.47
CA ASP A 88 -4.44 -11.83 -6.72
C ASP A 88 -4.56 -10.36 -6.29
N ILE A 89 -3.82 -9.96 -5.27
CA ILE A 89 -3.90 -8.64 -4.67
C ILE A 89 -2.49 -8.06 -4.55
N LEU A 90 -2.29 -6.86 -5.08
CA LEU A 90 -1.09 -6.06 -4.83
C LEU A 90 -1.49 -4.80 -4.05
N VAL A 91 -0.88 -4.58 -2.89
CA VAL A 91 -1.03 -3.35 -2.12
C VAL A 91 0.28 -2.57 -2.15
N ASN A 92 0.33 -1.54 -2.97
CA ASN A 92 1.42 -0.58 -3.02
C ASN A 92 1.25 0.41 -1.85
N ASN A 93 1.85 0.10 -0.71
CA ASN A 93 1.74 0.91 0.50
C ASN A 93 3.08 1.51 0.93
N ALA A 94 4.22 0.96 0.52
CA ALA A 94 5.52 1.50 0.88
C ALA A 94 5.62 3.00 0.57
N GLY A 95 6.05 3.79 1.56
CA GLY A 95 6.14 5.24 1.41
C GLY A 95 7.01 5.90 2.46
N VAL A 96 7.46 7.10 2.15
CA VAL A 96 8.17 8.03 3.05
C VAL A 96 7.58 9.41 2.94
N GLY A 97 7.61 10.18 4.03
CA GLY A 97 7.21 11.58 4.07
C GLY A 97 8.37 12.44 4.54
N ILE A 98 8.90 13.29 3.66
CA ILE A 98 9.87 14.33 3.98
C ILE A 98 9.19 15.66 3.74
N PHE A 99 9.10 16.48 4.79
CA PHE A 99 8.38 17.75 4.75
C PHE A 99 9.34 18.88 5.08
N LYS A 100 9.72 19.64 4.04
CA LYS A 100 10.63 20.79 4.11
C LYS A 100 10.23 21.85 3.08
N PRO A 101 10.48 23.14 3.31
CA PRO A 101 10.42 24.17 2.29
C PRO A 101 11.22 23.76 1.04
N VAL A 102 10.76 24.16 -0.14
CA VAL A 102 11.34 23.69 -1.42
C VAL A 102 12.82 24.05 -1.57
N ASP A 103 13.25 25.16 -1.02
CA ASP A 103 14.65 25.65 -1.01
C ASP A 103 15.55 24.93 0.01
N GLN A 104 14.96 24.15 0.94
CA GLN A 104 15.67 23.37 1.96
C GLN A 104 15.62 21.86 1.69
N LEU A 105 14.81 21.43 0.72
CA LEU A 105 14.72 20.03 0.33
C LEU A 105 15.92 19.69 -0.57
N THR A 106 16.72 18.68 -0.19
CA THR A 106 17.85 18.27 -1.01
C THR A 106 17.41 17.43 -2.21
N ALA A 107 18.25 17.34 -3.24
CA ALA A 107 18.00 16.48 -4.40
C ALA A 107 17.87 15.00 -3.98
N GLU A 108 18.69 14.54 -3.04
CA GLU A 108 18.66 13.17 -2.52
C GLU A 108 17.37 12.87 -1.76
N GLU A 109 16.85 13.83 -0.99
CA GLU A 109 15.57 13.71 -0.30
C GLU A 109 14.38 13.68 -1.28
N TRP A 110 14.46 14.50 -2.33
CA TRP A 110 13.51 14.46 -3.44
C TRP A 110 13.53 13.09 -4.12
N ASP A 111 14.70 12.63 -4.56
CA ASP A 111 14.87 11.35 -5.25
C ASP A 111 14.40 10.18 -4.38
N ALA A 112 14.79 10.17 -3.10
CA ALA A 112 14.35 9.14 -2.16
C ALA A 112 12.81 9.10 -2.02
N THR A 113 12.16 10.26 -2.03
CA THR A 113 10.70 10.37 -1.95
C THR A 113 10.03 9.87 -3.24
N ILE A 114 10.50 10.32 -4.40
CA ILE A 114 9.96 9.90 -5.70
C ILE A 114 10.19 8.40 -5.92
N GLN A 115 11.39 7.90 -5.68
CA GLN A 115 11.71 6.48 -5.84
C GLN A 115 10.88 5.59 -4.93
N THR A 116 10.68 6.00 -3.66
CA THR A 116 9.92 5.19 -2.71
C THR A 116 8.42 5.26 -2.97
N ASN A 117 7.86 6.45 -3.22
CA ASN A 117 6.42 6.65 -3.23
C ASN A 117 5.79 6.44 -4.62
N LEU A 118 6.54 6.65 -5.71
CA LEU A 118 6.04 6.62 -7.08
C LEU A 118 6.71 5.55 -7.93
N SER A 119 8.05 5.57 -8.06
CA SER A 119 8.75 4.61 -8.92
C SER A 119 8.53 3.17 -8.46
N SER A 120 8.50 2.92 -7.14
CA SER A 120 8.23 1.60 -6.59
C SER A 120 6.85 1.06 -6.98
N VAL A 121 5.84 1.93 -7.02
CA VAL A 121 4.49 1.56 -7.46
C VAL A 121 4.52 1.06 -8.91
N PHE A 122 5.18 1.83 -9.78
CA PHE A 122 5.37 1.41 -11.18
C PHE A 122 6.12 0.08 -11.26
N TYR A 123 7.22 -0.09 -10.53
CA TYR A 123 8.04 -1.31 -10.55
C TYR A 123 7.23 -2.54 -10.13
N CYS A 124 6.52 -2.47 -9.01
CA CYS A 124 5.70 -3.57 -8.52
C CYS A 124 4.54 -3.88 -9.49
N CYS A 125 3.86 -2.86 -10.02
CA CYS A 125 2.76 -3.05 -10.96
C CYS A 125 3.23 -3.68 -12.26
N ARG A 126 4.37 -3.24 -12.81
CA ARG A 126 4.98 -3.80 -14.01
C ARG A 126 5.19 -5.31 -13.91
N GLU A 127 5.64 -5.79 -12.76
CA GLU A 127 5.91 -7.21 -12.52
C GLU A 127 4.64 -7.99 -12.11
N ALA A 128 3.72 -7.36 -11.38
CA ALA A 128 2.51 -8.03 -10.90
C ALA A 128 1.45 -8.24 -12.00
N VAL A 129 1.27 -7.27 -12.91
CA VAL A 129 0.24 -7.34 -13.97
C VAL A 129 0.36 -8.59 -14.82
N PRO A 130 1.54 -9.00 -15.35
CA PRO A 130 1.67 -10.25 -16.10
C PRO A 130 1.26 -11.49 -15.30
N VAL A 131 1.61 -11.55 -14.01
CA VAL A 131 1.22 -12.65 -13.10
C VAL A 131 -0.29 -12.68 -12.91
N MET A 132 -0.90 -11.53 -12.65
CA MET A 132 -2.35 -11.41 -12.47
C MET A 132 -3.11 -11.81 -13.75
N ARG A 133 -2.62 -11.43 -14.94
CA ARG A 133 -3.20 -11.87 -16.23
C ARG A 133 -3.21 -13.39 -16.36
N GLN A 134 -2.11 -14.05 -16.01
CA GLN A 134 -2.01 -15.52 -16.03
C GLN A 134 -2.97 -16.18 -15.04
N ASN A 135 -3.29 -15.52 -13.93
CA ASN A 135 -4.23 -16.00 -12.93
C ASN A 135 -5.70 -15.69 -13.24
N GLY A 136 -5.98 -15.04 -14.37
CA GLY A 136 -7.34 -14.66 -14.79
C GLY A 136 -7.84 -13.36 -14.16
N GLY A 137 -6.93 -12.51 -13.67
CA GLY A 137 -7.24 -11.20 -13.11
C GLY A 137 -6.63 -10.95 -11.72
N GLY A 138 -6.89 -9.76 -11.18
CA GLY A 138 -6.39 -9.36 -9.88
C GLY A 138 -6.91 -7.99 -9.44
N HIS A 139 -6.42 -7.49 -8.30
CA HIS A 139 -6.74 -6.16 -7.81
C HIS A 139 -5.51 -5.45 -7.26
N ILE A 140 -5.19 -4.29 -7.80
CA ILE A 140 -4.08 -3.44 -7.37
C ILE A 140 -4.65 -2.30 -6.53
N PHE A 141 -4.17 -2.17 -5.30
CA PHE A 141 -4.48 -1.07 -4.40
C PHE A 141 -3.25 -0.17 -4.27
N ASN A 142 -3.41 1.12 -4.55
CA ASN A 142 -2.37 2.11 -4.33
C ASN A 142 -2.74 2.96 -3.12
N ILE A 143 -1.96 2.87 -2.05
CA ILE A 143 -2.15 3.73 -0.87
C ILE A 143 -1.50 5.08 -1.16
N SER A 144 -2.36 6.01 -1.58
CA SER A 144 -2.00 7.38 -1.90
C SER A 144 -2.13 8.30 -0.66
N SER A 145 -2.72 9.46 -0.80
CA SER A 145 -2.98 10.43 0.28
C SER A 145 -3.98 11.48 -0.20
N LEU A 146 -4.65 12.18 0.72
CA LEU A 146 -5.34 13.43 0.40
C LEU A 146 -4.41 14.49 -0.19
N LEU A 147 -3.11 14.42 0.13
CA LEU A 147 -2.09 15.28 -0.46
C LEU A 147 -1.74 14.94 -1.92
N ALA A 148 -2.48 14.01 -2.53
CA ALA A 148 -2.47 13.75 -3.96
C ALA A 148 -3.47 14.61 -4.76
N ILE A 149 -4.26 15.44 -4.08
CA ILE A 149 -5.23 16.39 -4.68
C ILE A 149 -5.15 17.78 -4.03
N HIS A 150 -4.35 17.92 -2.96
CA HIS A 150 -4.13 19.20 -2.28
C HIS A 150 -2.65 19.35 -1.94
N GLY A 151 -2.05 20.48 -2.31
CA GLY A 151 -0.69 20.84 -1.89
C GLY A 151 -0.68 21.42 -0.47
N ILE A 152 0.44 21.23 0.23
CA ILE A 152 0.71 21.88 1.52
C ILE A 152 2.10 22.49 1.53
N ALA A 153 2.30 23.50 2.36
CA ALA A 153 3.63 24.06 2.60
C ALA A 153 4.59 22.96 3.08
N GLY A 154 5.81 22.95 2.55
CA GLY A 154 6.82 21.95 2.86
C GLY A 154 6.56 20.55 2.27
N GLY A 155 5.47 20.34 1.53
CA GLY A 155 5.07 19.05 1.01
C GLY A 155 5.44 18.77 -0.45
N SER A 156 6.33 19.55 -1.08
CA SER A 156 6.56 19.51 -2.53
C SER A 156 6.88 18.12 -3.07
N ALA A 157 7.88 17.41 -2.52
CA ALA A 157 8.23 16.07 -2.97
C ALA A 157 7.13 15.05 -2.69
N TYR A 158 6.56 15.08 -1.48
CA TYR A 158 5.50 14.15 -1.09
C TYR A 158 4.25 14.34 -1.95
N CYS A 159 3.76 15.58 -2.10
CA CYS A 159 2.61 15.87 -2.95
C CYS A 159 2.90 15.45 -4.39
N ALA A 160 4.02 15.84 -4.98
CA ALA A 160 4.39 15.44 -6.33
C ALA A 160 4.34 13.92 -6.52
N SER A 161 4.93 13.17 -5.56
CA SER A 161 4.90 11.70 -5.61
C SER A 161 3.48 11.13 -5.55
N LYS A 162 2.61 11.67 -4.69
CA LYS A 162 1.23 11.16 -4.52
C LYS A 162 0.28 11.59 -5.66
N PHE A 163 0.45 12.80 -6.20
CA PHE A 163 -0.22 13.19 -7.47
C PHE A 163 0.21 12.26 -8.60
N GLY A 164 1.52 11.94 -8.69
CA GLY A 164 2.04 10.98 -9.67
C GLY A 164 1.43 9.59 -9.53
N VAL A 165 1.23 9.09 -8.31
CA VAL A 165 0.56 7.80 -8.06
C VAL A 165 -0.89 7.83 -8.58
N ASN A 166 -1.64 8.91 -8.37
CA ASN A 166 -3.01 9.01 -8.87
C ASN A 166 -3.04 8.99 -10.40
N GLY A 167 -2.15 9.75 -11.06
CA GLY A 167 -2.05 9.76 -12.51
C GLY A 167 -1.63 8.41 -13.09
N LEU A 168 -0.63 7.76 -12.48
CA LEU A 168 -0.19 6.41 -12.85
C LEU A 168 -1.34 5.38 -12.71
N ALA A 169 -2.07 5.43 -11.60
CA ALA A 169 -3.17 4.52 -11.33
C ALA A 169 -4.30 4.67 -12.37
N GLU A 170 -4.64 5.90 -12.73
CA GLU A 170 -5.70 6.19 -13.71
C GLU A 170 -5.32 5.71 -15.11
N ALA A 171 -4.08 5.96 -15.56
CA ALA A 171 -3.57 5.47 -16.84
C ALA A 171 -3.51 3.93 -16.86
N MET A 172 -2.90 3.33 -15.83
CA MET A 172 -2.75 1.88 -15.74
C MET A 172 -4.11 1.16 -15.68
N MET A 173 -5.12 1.75 -15.04
CA MET A 173 -6.48 1.20 -15.04
C MET A 173 -7.01 1.03 -16.48
N GLN A 174 -6.72 1.96 -17.38
CA GLN A 174 -7.13 1.82 -18.80
C GLN A 174 -6.37 0.69 -19.52
N ASP A 175 -5.08 0.52 -19.18
CA ASP A 175 -4.24 -0.50 -19.80
C ASP A 175 -4.66 -1.94 -19.44
N VAL A 176 -5.20 -2.14 -18.21
CA VAL A 176 -5.38 -3.51 -17.68
C VAL A 176 -6.85 -3.91 -17.44
N ARG A 177 -7.81 -3.00 -17.65
CA ARG A 177 -9.22 -3.26 -17.32
C ARG A 177 -9.86 -4.43 -18.07
N TYR A 178 -9.39 -4.71 -19.28
CA TYR A 178 -9.88 -5.82 -20.09
C TYR A 178 -9.18 -7.16 -19.78
N ASP A 179 -8.15 -7.14 -18.94
CA ASP A 179 -7.42 -8.32 -18.47
C ASP A 179 -7.99 -8.86 -17.14
N GLY A 180 -9.12 -8.33 -16.67
CA GLY A 180 -9.69 -8.68 -15.39
C GLY A 180 -8.90 -8.11 -14.19
N VAL A 181 -7.98 -7.16 -14.42
CA VAL A 181 -7.21 -6.50 -13.36
C VAL A 181 -7.87 -5.17 -13.00
N ARG A 182 -8.26 -5.03 -11.74
CA ARG A 182 -8.82 -3.80 -11.18
C ARG A 182 -7.71 -2.95 -10.56
N VAL A 183 -7.88 -1.63 -10.59
CA VAL A 183 -6.95 -0.68 -9.95
C VAL A 183 -7.74 0.28 -9.09
N SER A 184 -7.44 0.32 -7.80
CA SER A 184 -8.05 1.23 -6.83
C SER A 184 -7.01 2.09 -6.13
N THR A 185 -7.33 3.36 -5.94
CA THR A 185 -6.51 4.30 -5.18
C THR A 185 -7.22 4.67 -3.89
N VAL A 186 -6.61 4.37 -2.77
CA VAL A 186 -7.08 4.76 -1.44
C VAL A 186 -6.30 5.99 -1.00
N MET A 187 -7.01 7.06 -0.65
CA MET A 187 -6.42 8.35 -0.25
C MET A 187 -6.74 8.67 1.22
N PRO A 188 -5.91 8.20 2.16
CA PRO A 188 -6.09 8.52 3.56
C PRO A 188 -5.79 9.98 3.86
N GLY A 189 -6.53 10.54 4.83
CA GLY A 189 -6.17 11.73 5.56
C GLY A 189 -5.14 11.44 6.66
N SER A 190 -5.26 12.12 7.80
CA SER A 190 -4.37 11.89 8.94
C SER A 190 -4.62 10.52 9.58
N VAL A 191 -3.61 9.65 9.56
CA VAL A 191 -3.63 8.33 10.19
C VAL A 191 -2.63 8.29 11.34
N ALA A 192 -3.00 7.67 12.45
CA ALA A 192 -2.17 7.52 13.65
C ALA A 192 -1.06 6.47 13.41
N THR A 193 0.04 6.89 12.81
CA THR A 193 1.23 6.05 12.52
C THR A 193 2.51 6.82 12.77
N ASP A 194 3.66 6.13 12.75
CA ASP A 194 5.00 6.75 12.83
C ASP A 194 5.47 7.38 11.51
N PHE A 195 4.58 7.61 10.57
CA PHE A 195 4.92 8.15 9.26
C PHE A 195 5.39 9.60 9.36
N GLY A 196 6.44 9.96 8.62
CA GLY A 196 6.97 11.34 8.58
C GLY A 196 7.84 11.73 9.77
N GLY A 197 8.36 10.78 10.56
CA GLY A 197 9.31 11.06 11.65
C GLY A 197 8.68 11.62 12.92
N SER A 198 7.36 11.64 13.01
CA SER A 198 6.62 12.06 14.21
C SER A 198 6.63 10.97 15.29
N ALA A 199 7.81 10.41 15.58
CA ALA A 199 7.94 9.39 16.62
C ALA A 199 7.52 9.99 17.98
N GLY A 200 6.44 9.50 18.53
CA GLY A 200 6.01 9.72 19.91
C GLY A 200 4.76 10.59 20.12
N ASN A 201 4.56 11.67 19.39
CA ASN A 201 3.43 12.60 19.68
C ASN A 201 2.17 12.37 18.83
N ASN A 202 2.23 11.60 17.74
CA ASN A 202 1.12 11.49 16.79
C ASN A 202 0.26 10.21 16.90
N ARG A 203 0.67 9.23 17.73
CA ARG A 203 -0.04 7.94 17.84
C ARG A 203 -1.34 8.00 18.64
N HIS A 204 -1.51 8.97 19.52
CA HIS A 204 -2.62 8.99 20.50
C HIS A 204 -3.64 10.10 20.29
N GLU A 205 -3.60 10.79 19.16
CA GLU A 205 -4.64 11.77 18.88
C GLU A 205 -5.92 11.05 18.41
N SER A 206 -6.91 11.00 19.29
CA SER A 206 -8.18 10.26 19.13
C SER A 206 -9.03 10.66 17.90
N TRP A 207 -8.69 11.79 17.26
CA TRP A 207 -9.38 12.26 16.06
C TRP A 207 -8.82 11.67 14.74
N LYS A 208 -7.61 11.08 14.78
CA LYS A 208 -6.97 10.51 13.59
C LYS A 208 -7.58 9.15 13.26
N LEU A 209 -7.54 8.81 11.97
CA LEU A 209 -7.85 7.46 11.51
C LEU A 209 -6.83 6.47 12.08
N SER A 210 -7.25 5.23 12.24
CA SER A 210 -6.37 4.10 12.54
C SER A 210 -5.88 3.42 11.25
N GLY A 211 -4.90 2.54 11.36
CA GLY A 211 -4.49 1.68 10.24
C GLY A 211 -5.60 0.70 9.85
N GLU A 212 -6.40 0.29 10.83
CA GLU A 212 -7.53 -0.62 10.69
C GLU A 212 -8.66 -0.01 9.84
N ASP A 213 -8.91 1.32 9.97
CA ASP A 213 -9.91 2.02 9.13
C ASP A 213 -9.53 1.95 7.64
N ILE A 214 -8.23 2.06 7.35
CA ILE A 214 -7.72 1.95 5.97
C ILE A 214 -7.75 0.50 5.50
N ALA A 215 -7.41 -0.45 6.36
CA ALA A 215 -7.48 -1.87 6.06
C ALA A 215 -8.92 -2.31 5.75
N GLN A 216 -9.90 -1.86 6.54
CA GLN A 216 -11.31 -2.13 6.31
C GLN A 216 -11.77 -1.63 4.93
N ALA A 217 -11.36 -0.42 4.55
CA ALA A 217 -11.68 0.11 3.22
C ALA A 217 -11.12 -0.76 2.07
N VAL A 218 -9.90 -1.29 2.22
CA VAL A 218 -9.30 -2.21 1.23
C VAL A 218 -10.14 -3.49 1.14
N ILE A 219 -10.55 -4.07 2.27
CA ILE A 219 -11.40 -5.26 2.31
C ILE A 219 -12.75 -5.00 1.65
N ASP A 220 -13.40 -3.90 1.98
CA ASP A 220 -14.72 -3.55 1.44
C ASP A 220 -14.66 -3.31 -0.07
N ILE A 221 -13.65 -2.59 -0.56
CA ILE A 221 -13.43 -2.36 -1.99
C ILE A 221 -13.18 -3.68 -2.73
N TYR A 222 -12.41 -4.60 -2.15
CA TYR A 222 -12.17 -5.89 -2.77
C TYR A 222 -13.45 -6.70 -2.93
N ARG A 223 -14.37 -6.59 -1.97
CA ARG A 223 -15.68 -7.29 -1.96
C ARG A 223 -16.69 -6.77 -2.98
N TYR A 224 -16.47 -5.59 -3.58
CA TYR A 224 -17.36 -5.11 -4.63
C TYR A 224 -17.45 -6.10 -5.79
N PRO A 225 -18.65 -6.29 -6.37
CA PRO A 225 -18.84 -7.17 -7.52
C PRO A 225 -17.87 -6.85 -8.65
N SER A 226 -17.44 -7.85 -9.40
CA SER A 226 -16.47 -7.70 -10.49
C SER A 226 -16.87 -6.68 -11.57
N LEU A 227 -18.18 -6.44 -11.72
CA LEU A 227 -18.72 -5.45 -12.65
C LEU A 227 -18.51 -4.00 -12.17
N ALA A 228 -18.32 -3.79 -10.87
CA ALA A 228 -18.13 -2.48 -10.28
C ALA A 228 -16.67 -2.24 -9.90
N LEU A 229 -16.14 -1.08 -10.22
CA LEU A 229 -14.81 -0.65 -9.83
C LEU A 229 -14.90 0.61 -8.96
N VAL A 230 -14.51 0.50 -7.71
CA VAL A 230 -14.20 1.66 -6.87
C VAL A 230 -12.79 2.12 -7.23
N SER A 231 -12.67 2.99 -8.21
CA SER A 231 -11.36 3.41 -8.74
C SER A 231 -10.61 4.34 -7.79
N ARG A 232 -11.34 5.13 -6.98
CA ARG A 232 -10.74 6.07 -6.03
C ARG A 232 -11.66 6.31 -4.84
N ILE A 233 -11.07 6.36 -3.62
CA ILE A 233 -11.77 6.69 -2.39
C ILE A 233 -10.94 7.64 -1.51
N GLU A 234 -11.59 8.62 -0.92
CA GLU A 234 -11.03 9.50 0.12
C GLU A 234 -11.53 9.06 1.48
N ILE A 235 -10.61 8.92 2.45
CA ILE A 235 -10.96 8.57 3.82
C ILE A 235 -10.42 9.67 4.74
N ARG A 236 -11.32 10.38 5.41
CA ARG A 236 -10.99 11.54 6.24
C ARG A 236 -11.39 11.28 7.69
N PRO A 237 -10.62 11.79 8.66
CA PRO A 237 -11.14 11.90 10.02
C PRO A 237 -12.46 12.68 10.00
N SER A 238 -13.49 12.15 10.67
CA SER A 238 -14.81 12.77 10.67
C SER A 238 -14.84 14.10 11.45
N GLN A 239 -14.00 14.21 12.49
CA GLN A 239 -13.94 15.37 13.39
C GLN A 239 -12.48 15.79 13.63
N PRO A 240 -11.80 16.38 12.62
CA PRO A 240 -10.46 16.92 12.83
C PRO A 240 -10.53 18.16 13.77
N PRO A 241 -9.42 18.52 14.46
CA PRO A 241 -9.37 19.73 15.26
C PRO A 241 -9.77 20.95 14.45
N ARG A 242 -10.53 21.85 15.05
CA ARG A 242 -10.85 23.14 14.44
C ARG A 242 -9.55 23.95 14.33
N LYS A 243 -9.26 24.46 13.13
CA LYS A 243 -8.18 25.44 12.98
C LYS A 243 -8.61 26.70 13.77
N ALA A 244 -7.78 27.10 14.73
CA ALA A 244 -7.91 28.39 15.40
C ALA A 244 -7.73 29.53 14.40
#